data_e2611aa5abaed2a8a9e9f5f697b71aae
#
_entry.id   e2611aa5abaed2a8a9e9f5f697b71aae
#
_cell.length_a   1.000
_cell.length_b   1.000
_cell.length_c   1.000
_cell.angle_alpha   90.00
_cell.angle_beta   90.00
_cell.angle_gamma   90.00
#
_symmetry.space_group_name_H-M   'P 1'
#
loop_
_entity.id
_entity.type
_entity.pdbx_description
1 polymer ?
#
loop_
_entity_poly.entity_id
_entity_poly.type
_entity_poly.pdbx_seq_one_letter_code
_entity_poly.pdbx_strand_id
1 'polypeptide(L)'
;MPSTVLVGTQWGDEGKGKICDLIAPEFDCVVRYQGGNNAGHTIVVGDKKYGLHQVPSGIMYPDCVSVIGNGCVVNPAVLLEEIDMFEGDGISTANLKVSGNAHVIMPYHVDLDGAYEELLGKNNIGTTKRGIGPCYQDKMARIGIRMQDLMDEATFREKLEIALARVNPQLERIFDMPAYTVDQICEIYLPMAERLRPYICETGLLLNNLVEAGKEILFEGAQATLLDIDHGTYPFVTSSNCTAGGAVTGSGVGMKNIDRVLGIMKAYITRVGSGPMPTELDYEASDEGRTLTEVGHEYGVTTGRRRRCGWFDGVIARYATRVNGLTDIALTKLDVLSEFDTIKVCVAYDCDGVRYTSVPEHTAAFARAVPVYEELPGWKCDITGCRTFEELPQAAQDYVTYVENLAGCKVSFVAVGPDREQTIVRDWNK
;
A
#
# COMPACT_ATOMS: atom_id res chain seq x y z
N MET A 1 -2.34 -25.22 0.20
CA MET A 1 -2.59 -24.61 -1.12
C MET A 1 -2.28 -23.14 -1.00
N PRO A 2 -1.55 -22.55 -1.93
CA PRO A 2 -0.80 -21.34 -1.62
C PRO A 2 -1.64 -20.08 -1.71
N SER A 3 -1.97 -19.52 -0.56
CA SER A 3 -2.35 -18.10 -0.50
C SER A 3 -1.09 -17.26 -0.32
N THR A 4 -0.97 -16.21 -1.11
CA THR A 4 0.16 -15.29 -1.08
C THR A 4 -0.28 -13.92 -0.59
N VAL A 5 0.43 -13.36 0.40
CA VAL A 5 0.25 -11.97 0.82
C VAL A 5 1.36 -11.13 0.20
N LEU A 6 0.99 -10.11 -0.55
CA LEU A 6 1.91 -9.14 -1.16
C LEU A 6 1.91 -7.87 -0.32
N VAL A 7 3.06 -7.49 0.24
CA VAL A 7 3.22 -6.32 1.11
C VAL A 7 4.32 -5.38 0.65
N GLY A 8 4.14 -4.08 0.83
CA GLY A 8 5.24 -3.13 0.76
C GLY A 8 6.13 -3.23 2.01
N THR A 9 7.44 -3.12 1.84
CA THR A 9 8.40 -3.33 2.94
C THR A 9 9.01 -2.03 3.48
N GLN A 10 8.80 -0.91 2.81
CA GLN A 10 9.45 0.37 3.11
C GLN A 10 8.40 1.42 3.50
N TRP A 11 8.32 2.56 2.81
CA TRP A 11 7.34 3.64 3.05
C TRP A 11 6.35 3.85 1.90
N GLY A 12 6.04 2.81 1.15
CA GLY A 12 5.18 2.88 -0.04
C GLY A 12 5.96 3.16 -1.32
N ASP A 13 5.23 3.13 -2.45
CA ASP A 13 5.79 3.37 -3.78
C ASP A 13 6.92 2.41 -4.20
N GLU A 14 6.97 1.20 -3.60
CA GLU A 14 7.96 0.17 -3.93
C GLU A 14 7.71 -0.50 -5.31
N GLY A 15 6.61 -0.17 -5.98
CA GLY A 15 6.25 -0.80 -7.26
C GLY A 15 5.37 -2.05 -7.11
N LYS A 16 4.57 -2.11 -6.02
CA LYS A 16 3.61 -3.21 -5.77
C LYS A 16 2.69 -3.48 -6.95
N GLY A 17 2.16 -2.44 -7.59
CA GLY A 17 1.26 -2.56 -8.74
C GLY A 17 1.87 -3.38 -9.88
N LYS A 18 3.13 -3.12 -10.24
CA LYS A 18 3.85 -3.88 -11.29
C LYS A 18 3.96 -5.38 -10.95
N ILE A 19 4.36 -5.69 -9.73
CA ILE A 19 4.54 -7.10 -9.31
C ILE A 19 3.18 -7.78 -9.14
N CYS A 20 2.18 -7.09 -8.58
CA CYS A 20 0.82 -7.61 -8.48
C CYS A 20 0.26 -7.94 -9.87
N ASP A 21 0.38 -7.02 -10.83
CA ASP A 21 -0.04 -7.23 -12.21
C ASP A 21 0.71 -8.39 -12.90
N LEU A 22 2.01 -8.54 -12.60
CA LEU A 22 2.81 -9.64 -13.13
C LEU A 22 2.29 -11.02 -12.68
N ILE A 23 1.97 -11.17 -11.38
CA ILE A 23 1.62 -12.47 -10.79
C ILE A 23 0.10 -12.71 -10.71
N ALA A 24 -0.75 -11.67 -10.77
CA ALA A 24 -2.20 -11.80 -10.64
C ALA A 24 -2.85 -12.82 -11.60
N PRO A 25 -2.37 -13.00 -12.87
CA PRO A 25 -2.91 -14.03 -13.77
C PRO A 25 -2.80 -15.45 -13.25
N GLU A 26 -1.94 -15.66 -12.27
CA GLU A 26 -1.70 -16.98 -11.68
C GLU A 26 -2.68 -17.32 -10.54
N PHE A 27 -3.52 -16.35 -10.12
CA PHE A 27 -4.42 -16.48 -8.97
C PHE A 27 -5.89 -16.50 -9.40
N ASP A 28 -6.69 -17.32 -8.71
CA ASP A 28 -8.14 -17.38 -8.90
C ASP A 28 -8.86 -16.19 -8.23
N CYS A 29 -8.22 -15.55 -7.26
CA CYS A 29 -8.81 -14.43 -6.53
C CYS A 29 -7.73 -13.42 -6.10
N VAL A 30 -8.04 -12.12 -6.21
CA VAL A 30 -7.23 -11.01 -5.68
C VAL A 30 -8.02 -10.23 -4.65
N VAL A 31 -7.46 -10.03 -3.47
CA VAL A 31 -8.13 -9.43 -2.31
C VAL A 31 -7.40 -8.18 -1.83
N ARG A 32 -8.05 -7.01 -1.86
CA ARG A 32 -7.62 -5.85 -1.07
C ARG A 32 -8.10 -6.05 0.36
N TYR A 33 -7.19 -6.06 1.32
CA TYR A 33 -7.54 -6.40 2.70
C TYR A 33 -7.49 -5.21 3.68
N GLN A 34 -6.89 -4.08 3.29
CA GLN A 34 -6.77 -2.89 4.14
C GLN A 34 -6.60 -1.60 3.31
N GLY A 35 -6.63 -0.43 3.98
CA GLY A 35 -6.56 0.87 3.32
C GLY A 35 -7.90 1.27 2.70
N GLY A 36 -7.86 2.20 1.80
CA GLY A 36 -9.02 2.70 1.06
C GLY A 36 -8.57 3.38 -0.22
N ASN A 37 -9.28 4.41 -0.66
CA ASN A 37 -8.97 5.16 -1.87
C ASN A 37 -7.72 6.07 -1.77
N ASN A 38 -6.97 6.00 -0.67
CA ASN A 38 -5.63 6.59 -0.55
C ASN A 38 -4.53 5.75 -1.22
N ALA A 39 -4.81 4.52 -1.61
CA ALA A 39 -3.91 3.73 -2.44
C ALA A 39 -3.94 4.24 -3.90
N GLY A 40 -2.85 4.01 -4.62
CA GLY A 40 -2.77 4.27 -6.04
C GLY A 40 -1.94 3.16 -6.69
N HIS A 41 -2.61 2.23 -7.37
CA HIS A 41 -1.97 1.19 -8.17
C HIS A 41 -2.18 1.52 -9.64
N THR A 42 -1.11 1.57 -10.41
CA THR A 42 -1.21 1.72 -11.86
C THR A 42 -1.06 0.35 -12.50
N ILE A 43 -2.04 -0.03 -13.30
CA ILE A 43 -2.00 -1.21 -14.16
C ILE A 43 -1.93 -0.76 -15.61
N VAL A 44 -1.14 -1.46 -16.41
CA VAL A 44 -0.99 -1.20 -17.84
C VAL A 44 -1.51 -2.40 -18.62
N VAL A 45 -2.51 -2.18 -19.49
CA VAL A 45 -3.09 -3.21 -20.34
C VAL A 45 -3.06 -2.71 -21.78
N GLY A 46 -2.19 -3.30 -22.60
CA GLY A 46 -1.88 -2.77 -23.93
C GLY A 46 -1.34 -1.34 -23.82
N ASP A 47 -1.98 -0.41 -24.51
CA ASP A 47 -1.58 0.99 -24.50
C ASP A 47 -2.31 1.84 -23.41
N LYS A 48 -3.23 1.22 -22.66
CA LYS A 48 -4.02 1.92 -21.63
C LYS A 48 -3.42 1.76 -20.24
N LYS A 49 -3.46 2.87 -19.46
CA LYS A 49 -3.06 2.90 -18.06
C LYS A 49 -4.29 3.15 -17.18
N TYR A 50 -4.49 2.30 -16.20
CA TYR A 50 -5.56 2.40 -15.21
C TYR A 50 -4.97 2.74 -13.84
N GLY A 51 -5.42 3.83 -13.25
CA GLY A 51 -5.06 4.22 -11.89
C GLY A 51 -6.10 3.72 -10.89
N LEU A 52 -5.84 2.61 -10.21
CA LEU A 52 -6.77 2.00 -9.27
C LEU A 52 -6.56 2.55 -7.86
N HIS A 53 -7.66 2.91 -7.21
CA HIS A 53 -7.65 3.35 -5.82
C HIS A 53 -8.28 2.32 -4.88
N GLN A 54 -9.37 1.66 -5.28
CA GLN A 54 -10.11 0.72 -4.45
C GLN A 54 -10.23 -0.66 -5.06
N VAL A 55 -10.50 -0.73 -6.37
CA VAL A 55 -10.68 -2.00 -7.07
C VAL A 55 -9.36 -2.80 -7.07
N PRO A 56 -9.39 -4.13 -6.74
CA PRO A 56 -8.21 -4.97 -6.81
C PRO A 56 -7.68 -5.14 -8.24
N SER A 57 -6.38 -5.37 -8.39
CA SER A 57 -5.73 -5.55 -9.69
C SER A 57 -6.25 -6.77 -10.49
N GLY A 58 -6.83 -7.75 -9.80
CA GLY A 58 -7.46 -8.94 -10.41
C GLY A 58 -8.63 -8.64 -11.35
N ILE A 59 -9.24 -7.44 -11.28
CA ILE A 59 -10.38 -7.05 -12.12
C ILE A 59 -10.09 -7.14 -13.63
N MET A 60 -8.81 -7.05 -14.01
CA MET A 60 -8.38 -7.13 -15.39
C MET A 60 -8.50 -8.55 -15.99
N TYR A 61 -8.70 -9.56 -15.15
CA TYR A 61 -8.72 -10.97 -15.54
C TYR A 61 -10.14 -11.52 -15.33
N PRO A 62 -10.87 -11.90 -16.43
CA PRO A 62 -12.29 -12.29 -16.35
C PRO A 62 -12.59 -13.46 -15.41
N ASP A 63 -11.65 -14.40 -15.28
CA ASP A 63 -11.79 -15.59 -14.45
C ASP A 63 -11.32 -15.38 -12.99
N CYS A 64 -10.77 -14.20 -12.68
CA CYS A 64 -10.28 -13.85 -11.34
C CYS A 64 -11.36 -13.13 -10.54
N VAL A 65 -11.65 -13.61 -9.34
CA VAL A 65 -12.56 -12.93 -8.40
C VAL A 65 -11.81 -11.78 -7.74
N SER A 66 -12.35 -10.57 -7.82
CA SER A 66 -11.77 -9.37 -7.21
C SER A 66 -12.54 -8.99 -5.94
N VAL A 67 -11.86 -8.95 -4.80
CA VAL A 67 -12.51 -8.76 -3.49
C VAL A 67 -12.00 -7.53 -2.77
N ILE A 68 -12.91 -6.67 -2.32
CA ILE A 68 -12.65 -5.63 -1.31
C ILE A 68 -13.06 -6.19 0.04
N GLY A 69 -12.09 -6.51 0.89
CA GLY A 69 -12.29 -7.17 2.18
C GLY A 69 -12.82 -6.24 3.27
N ASN A 70 -13.19 -6.84 4.39
CA ASN A 70 -13.77 -6.13 5.55
C ASN A 70 -12.78 -5.17 6.26
N GLY A 71 -11.48 -5.32 6.02
CA GLY A 71 -10.47 -4.41 6.57
C GLY A 71 -10.36 -3.09 5.83
N CYS A 72 -10.90 -2.99 4.61
CA CYS A 72 -10.91 -1.76 3.83
C CYS A 72 -11.91 -0.73 4.35
N VAL A 73 -11.64 0.54 4.03
CA VAL A 73 -12.62 1.62 4.10
C VAL A 73 -12.97 2.05 2.68
N VAL A 74 -14.25 2.08 2.35
CA VAL A 74 -14.76 2.22 0.99
C VAL A 74 -15.39 3.59 0.80
N ASN A 75 -14.95 4.30 -0.23
CA ASN A 75 -15.66 5.48 -0.74
C ASN A 75 -16.58 5.05 -1.89
N PRO A 76 -17.91 5.04 -1.71
CA PRO A 76 -18.86 4.57 -2.72
C PRO A 76 -18.77 5.33 -4.06
N ALA A 77 -18.55 6.63 -4.03
CA ALA A 77 -18.42 7.43 -5.25
C ALA A 77 -17.20 7.03 -6.07
N VAL A 78 -16.02 6.97 -5.43
CA VAL A 78 -14.78 6.55 -6.10
C VAL A 78 -14.86 5.12 -6.60
N LEU A 79 -15.51 4.22 -5.85
CA LEU A 79 -15.69 2.84 -6.30
C LEU A 79 -16.55 2.76 -7.55
N LEU A 80 -17.66 3.54 -7.60
CA LEU A 80 -18.53 3.59 -8.77
C LEU A 80 -17.83 4.25 -9.98
N GLU A 81 -17.01 5.26 -9.76
CA GLU A 81 -16.19 5.86 -10.83
C GLU A 81 -15.23 4.82 -11.45
N GLU A 82 -14.60 3.99 -10.63
CA GLU A 82 -13.73 2.91 -11.13
C GLU A 82 -14.53 1.82 -11.85
N ILE A 83 -15.71 1.44 -11.36
CA ILE A 83 -16.62 0.50 -12.03
C ILE A 83 -17.03 1.05 -13.41
N ASP A 84 -17.50 2.30 -13.45
CA ASP A 84 -17.96 2.95 -14.69
C ASP A 84 -16.81 3.06 -15.72
N MET A 85 -15.60 3.33 -15.27
CA MET A 85 -14.39 3.36 -16.11
C MET A 85 -14.11 1.99 -16.76
N PHE A 86 -14.16 0.91 -15.98
CA PHE A 86 -13.92 -0.43 -16.50
C PHE A 86 -15.01 -0.88 -17.47
N GLU A 87 -16.28 -0.71 -17.10
CA GLU A 87 -17.42 -1.07 -17.95
C GLU A 87 -17.46 -0.24 -19.23
N GLY A 88 -17.09 1.04 -19.16
CA GLY A 88 -16.92 1.91 -20.32
C GLY A 88 -15.85 1.45 -21.31
N ASP A 89 -14.82 0.76 -20.80
CA ASP A 89 -13.76 0.14 -21.61
C ASP A 89 -14.07 -1.31 -21.99
N GLY A 90 -15.26 -1.83 -21.68
CA GLY A 90 -15.71 -3.19 -22.01
C GLY A 90 -15.14 -4.27 -21.08
N ILE A 91 -14.57 -3.88 -19.92
CA ILE A 91 -14.08 -4.81 -18.90
C ILE A 91 -15.22 -5.10 -17.93
N SER A 92 -15.58 -6.38 -17.79
CA SER A 92 -16.67 -6.81 -16.91
C SER A 92 -16.30 -6.65 -15.43
N THR A 93 -17.15 -6.02 -14.66
CA THR A 93 -17.04 -5.91 -13.20
C THR A 93 -17.86 -6.96 -12.43
N ALA A 94 -18.46 -7.94 -13.10
CA ALA A 94 -19.32 -8.96 -12.49
C ALA A 94 -18.61 -9.79 -11.41
N ASN A 95 -17.28 -9.95 -11.54
CA ASN A 95 -16.44 -10.69 -10.59
C ASN A 95 -15.98 -9.84 -9.39
N LEU A 96 -16.34 -8.55 -9.33
CA LEU A 96 -16.07 -7.71 -8.17
C LEU A 96 -16.99 -8.08 -7.01
N LYS A 97 -16.43 -8.23 -5.82
CA LYS A 97 -17.14 -8.49 -4.56
C LYS A 97 -16.67 -7.51 -3.49
N VAL A 98 -17.60 -6.95 -2.76
CA VAL A 98 -17.32 -5.98 -1.69
C VAL A 98 -17.88 -6.51 -0.39
N SER A 99 -17.06 -6.51 0.65
CA SER A 99 -17.49 -6.96 1.97
C SER A 99 -18.61 -6.07 2.52
N GLY A 100 -19.72 -6.66 2.90
CA GLY A 100 -20.75 -5.98 3.66
C GLY A 100 -20.24 -5.40 4.99
N ASN A 101 -19.15 -5.97 5.53
CA ASN A 101 -18.52 -5.52 6.77
C ASN A 101 -17.45 -4.42 6.57
N ALA A 102 -17.08 -4.03 5.34
CA ALA A 102 -16.21 -2.91 5.08
C ALA A 102 -16.87 -1.59 5.52
N HIS A 103 -16.09 -0.66 6.06
CA HIS A 103 -16.62 0.62 6.53
C HIS A 103 -16.72 1.63 5.39
N VAL A 104 -17.73 2.50 5.48
CA VAL A 104 -18.03 3.52 4.46
C VAL A 104 -17.40 4.84 4.85
N ILE A 105 -16.65 5.43 3.92
CA ILE A 105 -16.17 6.80 4.05
C ILE A 105 -17.35 7.73 3.78
N MET A 106 -17.73 8.51 4.80
CA MET A 106 -18.77 9.53 4.73
C MET A 106 -18.16 10.89 4.37
N PRO A 107 -18.94 11.87 3.89
CA PRO A 107 -18.43 13.18 3.52
C PRO A 107 -17.79 13.91 4.70
N TYR A 108 -18.36 13.79 5.88
CA TYR A 108 -17.76 14.37 7.09
C TYR A 108 -16.39 13.77 7.48
N HIS A 109 -16.07 12.54 7.04
CA HIS A 109 -14.72 12.00 7.25
C HIS A 109 -13.68 12.75 6.41
N VAL A 110 -14.05 13.15 5.20
CA VAL A 110 -13.17 13.92 4.30
C VAL A 110 -12.93 15.31 4.87
N ASP A 111 -13.98 15.95 5.35
CA ASP A 111 -13.90 17.27 5.99
C ASP A 111 -13.03 17.23 7.26
N LEU A 112 -13.27 16.25 8.14
CA LEU A 112 -12.48 16.07 9.36
C LEU A 112 -11.01 15.78 9.07
N ASP A 113 -10.68 14.99 8.02
CA ASP A 113 -9.30 14.69 7.63
C ASP A 113 -8.55 15.98 7.25
N GLY A 114 -9.21 16.86 6.47
CA GLY A 114 -8.70 18.18 6.14
C GLY A 114 -8.52 19.08 7.36
N ALA A 115 -9.55 19.16 8.21
CA ALA A 115 -9.57 20.02 9.38
C ALA A 115 -8.52 19.62 10.44
N TYR A 116 -8.32 18.31 10.65
CA TYR A 116 -7.27 17.82 11.56
C TYR A 116 -5.86 18.16 11.05
N GLU A 117 -5.60 18.04 9.74
CA GLU A 117 -4.30 18.43 9.16
C GLU A 117 -4.03 19.93 9.34
N GLU A 118 -5.04 20.77 9.19
CA GLU A 118 -4.93 22.21 9.42
C GLU A 118 -4.69 22.54 10.90
N LEU A 119 -5.40 21.87 11.80
CA LEU A 119 -5.24 22.05 13.25
C LEU A 119 -3.83 21.66 13.73
N LEU A 120 -3.25 20.59 13.17
CA LEU A 120 -1.90 20.14 13.48
C LEU A 120 -0.81 21.10 12.96
N GLY A 121 -1.09 21.88 11.93
CA GLY A 121 -0.19 22.89 11.39
C GLY A 121 1.18 22.32 11.04
N LYS A 122 2.25 22.72 11.75
CA LYS A 122 3.61 22.26 11.52
C LYS A 122 3.83 20.77 11.87
N ASN A 123 2.96 20.20 12.67
CA ASN A 123 3.00 18.80 13.09
C ASN A 123 2.08 17.91 12.25
N ASN A 124 1.62 18.40 11.10
CA ASN A 124 0.75 17.65 10.22
C ASN A 124 1.40 16.31 9.79
N ILE A 125 0.55 15.33 9.59
CA ILE A 125 0.96 13.98 9.17
C ILE A 125 1.26 13.95 7.66
N GLY A 126 0.61 14.82 6.90
CA GLY A 126 0.67 14.85 5.44
C GLY A 126 -0.30 13.85 4.82
N THR A 127 -1.53 13.77 5.36
CA THR A 127 -2.56 12.86 4.88
C THR A 127 -2.97 13.16 3.43
N THR A 128 -3.68 12.21 2.82
CA THR A 128 -4.24 12.41 1.47
C THR A 128 -5.53 13.21 1.47
N LYS A 129 -6.05 13.59 2.64
CA LYS A 129 -7.33 14.30 2.83
C LYS A 129 -8.51 13.56 2.17
N ARG A 130 -8.52 12.24 2.25
CA ARG A 130 -9.56 11.35 1.67
C ARG A 130 -10.46 10.70 2.72
N GLY A 131 -10.37 11.14 3.97
CA GLY A 131 -11.20 10.67 5.06
C GLY A 131 -10.83 9.29 5.62
N ILE A 132 -9.66 8.76 5.28
CA ILE A 132 -9.24 7.42 5.69
C ILE A 132 -9.09 7.32 7.20
N GLY A 133 -8.30 8.22 7.80
CA GLY A 133 -8.07 8.26 9.25
C GLY A 133 -9.35 8.39 10.06
N PRO A 134 -10.19 9.40 9.81
CA PRO A 134 -11.47 9.56 10.50
C PRO A 134 -12.42 8.37 10.35
N CYS A 135 -12.46 7.70 9.18
CA CYS A 135 -13.28 6.51 8.99
C CYS A 135 -12.79 5.33 9.84
N TYR A 136 -11.46 5.09 9.91
CA TYR A 136 -10.90 4.09 10.84
C TYR A 136 -11.09 4.48 12.30
N GLN A 137 -11.06 5.77 12.64
CA GLN A 137 -11.38 6.25 13.98
C GLN A 137 -12.81 5.85 14.38
N ASP A 138 -13.78 6.06 13.51
CA ASP A 138 -15.18 5.69 13.75
C ASP A 138 -15.36 4.16 13.83
N LYS A 139 -14.64 3.38 13.02
CA LYS A 139 -14.58 1.92 13.14
C LYS A 139 -14.13 1.51 14.55
N MET A 140 -13.04 2.06 15.06
CA MET A 140 -12.51 1.73 16.39
C MET A 140 -13.39 2.26 17.52
N ALA A 141 -14.06 3.38 17.33
CA ALA A 141 -15.06 3.92 18.24
C ALA A 141 -16.41 3.14 18.21
N ARG A 142 -16.59 2.22 17.27
CA ARG A 142 -17.78 1.38 17.06
C ARG A 142 -19.04 2.16 16.72
N ILE A 143 -18.86 3.28 16.02
CA ILE A 143 -19.94 4.12 15.47
C ILE A 143 -19.90 4.17 13.94
N GLY A 144 -18.91 3.51 13.32
CA GLY A 144 -18.74 3.48 11.87
C GLY A 144 -19.89 2.78 11.16
N ILE A 145 -20.20 3.28 9.99
CA ILE A 145 -21.25 2.74 9.09
C ILE A 145 -20.58 1.76 8.13
N ARG A 146 -21.20 0.60 7.91
CA ARG A 146 -20.69 -0.48 7.05
C ARG A 146 -21.45 -0.50 5.72
N MET A 147 -20.85 -1.12 4.70
CA MET A 147 -21.48 -1.28 3.39
C MET A 147 -22.84 -1.96 3.46
N GLN A 148 -23.00 -2.98 4.32
CA GLN A 148 -24.29 -3.65 4.52
C GLN A 148 -25.37 -2.73 5.13
N ASP A 149 -25.00 -1.74 5.90
CA ASP A 149 -25.94 -0.81 6.53
C ASP A 149 -26.60 0.11 5.50
N LEU A 150 -25.91 0.39 4.39
CA LEU A 150 -26.48 1.14 3.26
C LEU A 150 -27.59 0.38 2.54
N MET A 151 -27.64 -0.95 2.70
CA MET A 151 -28.63 -1.81 2.02
C MET A 151 -30.01 -1.76 2.65
N ASP A 152 -30.14 -1.16 3.84
CA ASP A 152 -31.41 -0.92 4.55
C ASP A 152 -31.49 0.53 5.00
N GLU A 153 -32.37 1.30 4.39
CA GLU A 153 -32.47 2.75 4.64
C GLU A 153 -32.79 3.07 6.11
N ALA A 154 -33.62 2.29 6.79
CA ALA A 154 -33.95 2.54 8.19
C ALA A 154 -32.72 2.40 9.10
N THR A 155 -31.97 1.31 8.92
CA THR A 155 -30.70 1.08 9.63
C THR A 155 -29.67 2.17 9.30
N PHE A 156 -29.58 2.58 8.05
CA PHE A 156 -28.63 3.62 7.63
C PHE A 156 -28.97 4.96 8.31
N ARG A 157 -30.23 5.37 8.31
CA ARG A 157 -30.69 6.60 8.97
C ARG A 157 -30.42 6.59 10.47
N GLU A 158 -30.77 5.50 11.17
CA GLU A 158 -30.49 5.35 12.61
C GLU A 158 -29.00 5.52 12.94
N LYS A 159 -28.12 4.86 12.18
CA LYS A 159 -26.68 4.95 12.38
C LYS A 159 -26.12 6.33 12.04
N LEU A 160 -26.67 7.01 11.03
CA LEU A 160 -26.30 8.39 10.72
C LEU A 160 -26.67 9.35 11.86
N GLU A 161 -27.86 9.21 12.46
CA GLU A 161 -28.25 10.02 13.63
C GLU A 161 -27.22 9.90 14.76
N ILE A 162 -26.77 8.67 15.06
CA ILE A 162 -25.76 8.40 16.09
C ILE A 162 -24.41 9.04 15.72
N ALA A 163 -23.97 8.86 14.49
CA ALA A 163 -22.69 9.39 14.01
C ALA A 163 -22.69 10.93 13.99
N LEU A 164 -23.74 11.54 13.46
CA LEU A 164 -23.88 12.98 13.33
C LEU A 164 -24.02 13.68 14.69
N ALA A 165 -24.67 13.05 15.67
CA ALA A 165 -24.71 13.57 17.04
C ALA A 165 -23.32 13.78 17.65
N ARG A 166 -22.31 13.00 17.19
CA ARG A 166 -20.92 13.12 17.62
C ARG A 166 -20.11 14.05 16.71
N VAL A 167 -20.31 13.98 15.42
CA VAL A 167 -19.49 14.68 14.42
C VAL A 167 -19.87 16.15 14.30
N ASN A 168 -21.16 16.47 14.21
CA ASN A 168 -21.63 17.85 14.01
C ASN A 168 -21.14 18.84 15.06
N PRO A 169 -21.13 18.52 16.36
CA PRO A 169 -20.54 19.44 17.36
C PRO A 169 -19.05 19.71 17.14
N GLN A 170 -18.31 18.78 16.54
CA GLN A 170 -16.89 19.01 16.21
C GLN A 170 -16.76 19.94 15.00
N LEU A 171 -17.53 19.69 13.95
CA LEU A 171 -17.54 20.53 12.75
C LEU A 171 -17.90 21.98 13.10
N GLU A 172 -19.01 22.19 13.81
CA GLU A 172 -19.52 23.53 14.11
C GLU A 172 -18.64 24.27 15.13
N ARG A 173 -18.29 23.62 16.26
CA ARG A 173 -17.70 24.33 17.42
C ARG A 173 -16.17 24.38 17.40
N ILE A 174 -15.53 23.44 16.70
CA ILE A 174 -14.06 23.35 16.67
C ILE A 174 -13.54 23.89 15.35
N PHE A 175 -14.21 23.55 14.24
CA PHE A 175 -13.71 23.81 12.90
C PHE A 175 -14.45 24.91 12.13
N ASP A 176 -15.53 25.48 12.74
CA ASP A 176 -16.38 26.50 12.09
C ASP A 176 -16.91 26.03 10.71
N MET A 177 -17.26 24.76 10.62
CA MET A 177 -17.76 24.09 9.41
C MET A 177 -19.25 23.79 9.55
N PRO A 178 -20.02 23.69 8.45
CA PRO A 178 -21.45 23.39 8.49
C PRO A 178 -21.70 21.96 8.97
N ALA A 179 -22.76 21.79 9.77
CA ALA A 179 -23.25 20.48 10.17
C ALA A 179 -23.93 19.74 9.00
N TYR A 180 -23.91 18.42 9.04
CA TYR A 180 -24.65 17.56 8.13
C TYR A 180 -26.02 17.17 8.70
N THR A 181 -27.02 17.02 7.83
CA THR A 181 -28.29 16.37 8.16
C THR A 181 -28.30 14.93 7.64
N VAL A 182 -29.12 14.09 8.26
CA VAL A 182 -29.35 12.70 7.79
C VAL A 182 -29.85 12.68 6.35
N ASP A 183 -30.81 13.57 6.02
CA ASP A 183 -31.41 13.63 4.68
C ASP A 183 -30.37 13.99 3.61
N GLN A 184 -29.50 14.98 3.86
CA GLN A 184 -28.43 15.34 2.92
C GLN A 184 -27.52 14.17 2.57
N ILE A 185 -27.14 13.36 3.56
CA ILE A 185 -26.29 12.20 3.33
C ILE A 185 -27.08 11.09 2.64
N CYS A 186 -28.33 10.83 3.03
CA CYS A 186 -29.17 9.82 2.39
C CYS A 186 -29.44 10.11 0.92
N GLU A 187 -29.70 11.37 0.56
CA GLU A 187 -29.91 11.78 -0.85
C GLU A 187 -28.71 11.42 -1.75
N ILE A 188 -27.48 11.46 -1.20
CA ILE A 188 -26.25 11.14 -1.94
C ILE A 188 -25.98 9.64 -1.92
N TYR A 189 -26.09 8.98 -0.75
CA TYR A 189 -25.57 7.61 -0.57
C TYR A 189 -26.58 6.53 -0.95
N LEU A 190 -27.90 6.73 -0.82
CA LEU A 190 -28.89 5.71 -1.17
C LEU A 190 -28.90 5.35 -2.66
N PRO A 191 -28.80 6.31 -3.61
CA PRO A 191 -28.65 5.96 -5.03
C PRO A 191 -27.38 5.18 -5.33
N MET A 192 -26.26 5.50 -4.67
CA MET A 192 -25.01 4.76 -4.80
C MET A 192 -25.14 3.34 -4.21
N ALA A 193 -25.84 3.21 -3.09
CA ALA A 193 -26.09 1.92 -2.44
C ALA A 193 -26.83 0.96 -3.37
N GLU A 194 -27.87 1.41 -4.08
CA GLU A 194 -28.61 0.57 -5.03
C GLU A 194 -27.72 0.07 -6.18
N ARG A 195 -26.82 0.93 -6.69
CA ARG A 195 -25.86 0.53 -7.72
C ARG A 195 -24.83 -0.49 -7.20
N LEU A 196 -24.42 -0.35 -5.94
CA LEU A 196 -23.41 -1.23 -5.32
C LEU A 196 -24.01 -2.54 -4.78
N ARG A 197 -25.33 -2.64 -4.61
CA ARG A 197 -26.03 -3.82 -4.08
C ARG A 197 -25.61 -5.16 -4.71
N PRO A 198 -25.43 -5.29 -6.04
CA PRO A 198 -25.02 -6.55 -6.67
C PRO A 198 -23.62 -7.02 -6.28
N TYR A 199 -22.78 -6.12 -5.80
CA TYR A 199 -21.37 -6.42 -5.42
C TYR A 199 -21.22 -6.80 -3.95
N ILE A 200 -22.21 -6.44 -3.10
CA ILE A 200 -22.13 -6.63 -1.64
C ILE A 200 -22.40 -8.08 -1.27
N CYS A 201 -21.47 -8.68 -0.54
CA CYS A 201 -21.63 -10.04 -0.05
C CYS A 201 -20.86 -10.30 1.27
N GLU A 202 -21.00 -11.50 1.82
CA GLU A 202 -20.19 -12.01 2.92
C GLU A 202 -18.87 -12.56 2.33
N THR A 203 -17.86 -11.69 2.27
CA THR A 203 -16.57 -12.01 1.62
C THR A 203 -15.73 -13.00 2.42
N GLY A 204 -15.83 -13.02 3.75
CA GLY A 204 -15.09 -13.98 4.57
C GLY A 204 -15.50 -15.42 4.26
N LEU A 205 -16.81 -15.69 4.15
CA LEU A 205 -17.32 -17.00 3.74
C LEU A 205 -16.91 -17.33 2.29
N LEU A 206 -17.04 -16.36 1.38
CA LEU A 206 -16.62 -16.54 -0.02
C LEU A 206 -15.17 -16.98 -0.12
N LEU A 207 -14.27 -16.27 0.56
CA LEU A 207 -12.82 -16.53 0.53
C LEU A 207 -12.48 -17.89 1.17
N ASN A 208 -13.12 -18.25 2.29
CA ASN A 208 -12.89 -19.55 2.90
C ASN A 208 -13.40 -20.70 2.01
N ASN A 209 -14.53 -20.54 1.31
CA ASN A 209 -15.01 -21.52 0.33
C ASN A 209 -14.01 -21.67 -0.85
N LEU A 210 -13.40 -20.58 -1.32
CA LEU A 210 -12.36 -20.64 -2.34
C LEU A 210 -11.13 -21.42 -1.85
N VAL A 211 -10.68 -21.15 -0.63
CA VAL A 211 -9.58 -21.90 0.02
C VAL A 211 -9.92 -23.40 0.11
N GLU A 212 -11.12 -23.75 0.57
CA GLU A 212 -11.56 -25.16 0.68
C GLU A 212 -11.66 -25.84 -0.69
N ALA A 213 -12.03 -25.07 -1.73
CA ALA A 213 -12.06 -25.55 -3.11
C ALA A 213 -10.67 -25.65 -3.77
N GLY A 214 -9.62 -25.29 -3.04
CA GLY A 214 -8.26 -25.36 -3.55
C GLY A 214 -7.84 -24.23 -4.47
N LYS A 215 -8.52 -23.10 -4.39
CA LYS A 215 -8.24 -21.93 -5.21
C LYS A 215 -7.11 -21.09 -4.63
N GLU A 216 -6.31 -20.51 -5.51
CA GLU A 216 -5.17 -19.65 -5.13
C GLU A 216 -5.62 -18.21 -4.92
N ILE A 217 -5.24 -17.62 -3.77
CA ILE A 217 -5.64 -16.27 -3.40
C ILE A 217 -4.41 -15.37 -3.24
N LEU A 218 -4.43 -14.22 -3.92
CA LEU A 218 -3.47 -13.14 -3.72
C LEU A 218 -4.08 -12.06 -2.83
N PHE A 219 -3.49 -11.82 -1.68
CA PHE A 219 -3.82 -10.68 -0.82
C PHE A 219 -2.95 -9.49 -1.21
N GLU A 220 -3.55 -8.53 -1.87
CA GLU A 220 -2.92 -7.32 -2.37
C GLU A 220 -2.89 -6.24 -1.30
N GLY A 221 -1.71 -6.02 -0.69
CA GLY A 221 -1.51 -4.97 0.31
C GLY A 221 -1.40 -3.57 -0.29
N ALA A 222 -1.89 -2.60 0.45
CA ALA A 222 -1.70 -1.19 0.15
C ALA A 222 -0.70 -0.56 1.14
N GLN A 223 -0.16 0.61 0.81
CA GLN A 223 0.88 1.30 1.59
C GLN A 223 2.11 0.40 1.83
N ALA A 224 2.69 0.39 3.05
CA ALA A 224 3.87 -0.43 3.34
C ALA A 224 4.09 -0.61 4.85
N THR A 225 5.02 -1.49 5.22
CA THR A 225 5.34 -1.85 6.60
C THR A 225 5.66 -0.65 7.50
N LEU A 226 6.44 0.32 7.00
CA LEU A 226 6.84 1.51 7.79
C LEU A 226 5.73 2.57 7.86
N LEU A 227 4.60 2.34 7.17
CA LEU A 227 3.37 3.11 7.27
C LEU A 227 2.27 2.38 8.05
N ASP A 228 2.51 1.17 8.55
CA ASP A 228 1.57 0.42 9.38
C ASP A 228 1.28 1.17 10.69
N ILE A 229 0.03 1.15 11.15
CA ILE A 229 -0.39 1.89 12.35
C ILE A 229 0.33 1.43 13.62
N ASP A 230 0.67 0.14 13.71
CA ASP A 230 1.30 -0.46 14.89
C ASP A 230 2.82 -0.61 14.73
N HIS A 231 3.30 -0.89 13.52
CA HIS A 231 4.69 -1.22 13.21
C HIS A 231 5.45 -0.16 12.42
N GLY A 232 4.77 0.90 12.02
CA GLY A 232 5.35 1.99 11.24
C GLY A 232 5.99 3.10 12.08
N THR A 233 6.38 4.16 11.39
CA THR A 233 7.03 5.35 11.97
C THR A 233 6.01 6.31 12.58
N TYR A 234 5.23 5.83 13.56
CA TYR A 234 4.19 6.61 14.24
C TYR A 234 4.73 7.94 14.77
N PRO A 235 4.01 9.10 14.62
CA PRO A 235 2.64 9.22 14.09
C PRO A 235 2.55 9.35 12.54
N PHE A 236 3.66 9.31 11.82
CA PHE A 236 3.70 9.47 10.36
C PHE A 236 3.42 8.14 9.65
N VAL A 237 2.20 7.65 9.80
CA VAL A 237 1.69 6.34 9.33
C VAL A 237 0.30 6.49 8.73
N THR A 238 -0.20 5.44 8.07
CA THR A 238 -1.62 5.30 7.75
C THR A 238 -2.40 4.75 8.93
N SER A 239 -3.72 4.84 8.91
CA SER A 239 -4.58 4.33 9.98
C SER A 239 -4.98 2.86 9.80
N SER A 240 -4.26 2.11 8.97
CA SER A 240 -4.54 0.70 8.68
C SER A 240 -3.34 -0.21 8.92
N ASN A 241 -3.60 -1.53 9.07
CA ASN A 241 -2.55 -2.53 9.23
C ASN A 241 -2.04 -2.99 7.87
N CYS A 242 -0.86 -2.50 7.49
CA CYS A 242 -0.22 -2.73 6.19
C CYS A 242 0.66 -3.98 6.18
N THR A 243 0.91 -4.58 7.35
CA THR A 243 1.69 -5.80 7.48
C THR A 243 0.91 -7.04 7.04
N ALA A 244 1.61 -8.15 6.82
CA ALA A 244 0.99 -9.41 6.38
C ALA A 244 -0.10 -9.91 7.35
N GLY A 245 0.04 -9.66 8.65
CA GLY A 245 -0.99 -9.96 9.66
C GLY A 245 -2.33 -9.28 9.38
N GLY A 246 -2.31 -8.12 8.73
CA GLY A 246 -3.51 -7.40 8.30
C GLY A 246 -4.36 -8.16 7.28
N ALA A 247 -3.77 -9.05 6.49
CA ALA A 247 -4.51 -9.88 5.54
C ALA A 247 -5.48 -10.82 6.24
N VAL A 248 -5.10 -11.40 7.37
CA VAL A 248 -5.93 -12.30 8.17
C VAL A 248 -7.15 -11.55 8.73
N THR A 249 -6.92 -10.43 9.40
CA THR A 249 -7.99 -9.64 10.03
C THR A 249 -8.87 -8.91 9.02
N GLY A 250 -8.29 -8.49 7.89
CA GLY A 250 -8.96 -7.70 6.87
C GLY A 250 -9.73 -8.51 5.82
N SER A 251 -9.55 -9.84 5.80
CA SER A 251 -10.24 -10.74 4.87
C SER A 251 -11.13 -11.79 5.54
N GLY A 252 -10.81 -12.16 6.80
CA GLY A 252 -11.46 -13.27 7.50
C GLY A 252 -10.92 -14.66 7.12
N VAL A 253 -9.82 -14.72 6.36
CA VAL A 253 -9.11 -15.98 6.06
C VAL A 253 -8.16 -16.30 7.21
N GLY A 254 -8.20 -17.54 7.72
CA GLY A 254 -7.38 -17.93 8.85
C GLY A 254 -5.89 -18.02 8.52
N MET A 255 -5.03 -17.70 9.50
CA MET A 255 -3.57 -17.65 9.33
C MET A 255 -2.95 -18.94 8.76
N LYS A 256 -3.51 -20.11 9.08
CA LYS A 256 -3.04 -21.41 8.57
C LYS A 256 -3.13 -21.56 7.04
N ASN A 257 -3.88 -20.67 6.40
CA ASN A 257 -4.10 -20.68 4.96
C ASN A 257 -3.22 -19.63 4.25
N ILE A 258 -2.28 -18.99 4.95
CA ILE A 258 -1.29 -18.08 4.36
C ILE A 258 0.02 -18.88 4.24
N ASP A 259 0.43 -19.15 3.00
CA ASP A 259 1.61 -19.98 2.73
C ASP A 259 2.83 -19.14 2.38
N ARG A 260 2.61 -17.97 1.75
CA ARG A 260 3.68 -17.09 1.30
C ARG A 260 3.43 -15.65 1.69
N VAL A 261 4.53 -14.95 1.93
CA VAL A 261 4.52 -13.49 2.10
C VAL A 261 5.60 -12.90 1.20
N LEU A 262 5.17 -12.26 0.11
CA LEU A 262 6.02 -11.60 -0.86
C LEU A 262 6.21 -10.12 -0.47
N GLY A 263 7.42 -9.78 -0.05
CA GLY A 263 7.80 -8.39 0.26
C GLY A 263 8.24 -7.64 -0.99
N ILE A 264 7.58 -6.53 -1.31
CA ILE A 264 8.04 -5.66 -2.39
C ILE A 264 8.99 -4.63 -1.81
N MET A 265 10.21 -4.62 -2.33
CA MET A 265 11.32 -3.83 -1.82
C MET A 265 11.98 -3.07 -2.98
N LYS A 266 12.13 -1.78 -2.85
CA LYS A 266 12.83 -0.98 -3.85
C LYS A 266 14.33 -1.04 -3.57
N ALA A 267 15.16 -1.06 -4.61
CA ALA A 267 16.63 -1.10 -4.51
C ALA A 267 17.24 0.16 -3.85
N TYR A 268 16.43 1.14 -3.55
CA TYR A 268 16.73 2.35 -2.75
C TYR A 268 15.49 2.73 -1.94
N ILE A 269 15.52 3.78 -1.14
CA ILE A 269 14.37 4.20 -0.33
C ILE A 269 13.68 5.41 -0.93
N THR A 270 12.35 5.39 -0.89
CA THR A 270 11.54 6.60 -1.14
C THR A 270 10.46 6.77 -0.09
N ARG A 271 10.11 8.03 0.19
CA ARG A 271 9.03 8.38 1.10
C ARG A 271 8.24 9.59 0.61
N VAL A 272 6.93 9.54 0.75
CA VAL A 272 6.03 10.69 0.63
C VAL A 272 5.63 11.14 2.04
N GLY A 273 5.54 12.46 2.24
CA GLY A 273 5.11 13.03 3.52
C GLY A 273 6.23 13.18 4.55
N SER A 274 5.81 13.53 5.77
CA SER A 274 6.68 13.83 6.89
C SER A 274 7.19 12.57 7.59
N GLY A 275 8.10 12.75 8.54
CA GLY A 275 8.63 11.70 9.38
C GLY A 275 10.06 11.28 9.05
N PRO A 276 10.67 10.43 9.91
CA PRO A 276 12.08 10.06 9.81
C PRO A 276 12.37 9.18 8.58
N MET A 277 13.50 9.42 7.96
CA MET A 277 14.09 8.60 6.89
C MET A 277 15.61 8.71 7.01
N PRO A 278 16.28 7.86 7.79
CA PRO A 278 17.70 8.02 8.13
C PRO A 278 18.64 8.09 6.94
N THR A 279 18.33 7.38 5.86
CA THR A 279 19.14 7.33 4.63
C THR A 279 18.79 8.41 3.61
N GLU A 280 17.95 9.38 3.98
CA GLU A 280 17.53 10.45 3.07
C GLU A 280 18.72 11.23 2.51
N LEU A 281 18.63 11.54 1.22
CA LEU A 281 19.54 12.40 0.50
C LEU A 281 18.82 13.69 0.12
N ASP A 282 19.43 14.81 0.48
CA ASP A 282 18.88 16.12 0.11
C ASP A 282 18.98 16.31 -1.41
N TYR A 283 17.85 16.53 -2.06
CA TYR A 283 17.78 16.72 -3.50
C TYR A 283 18.59 17.91 -4.00
N GLU A 284 18.60 19.01 -3.24
CA GLU A 284 19.30 20.24 -3.65
C GLU A 284 20.81 20.17 -3.40
N ALA A 285 21.22 19.42 -2.37
CA ALA A 285 22.59 19.34 -1.91
C ALA A 285 23.34 18.06 -2.36
N SER A 286 22.62 17.02 -2.85
CA SER A 286 23.20 15.73 -3.23
C SER A 286 22.93 15.41 -4.69
N ASP A 287 23.99 15.17 -5.46
CA ASP A 287 23.89 14.69 -6.84
C ASP A 287 23.25 13.30 -6.89
N GLU A 288 23.55 12.42 -5.91
CA GLU A 288 22.95 11.11 -5.79
C GLU A 288 21.45 11.21 -5.50
N GLY A 289 21.03 12.11 -4.60
CA GLY A 289 19.61 12.35 -4.31
C GLY A 289 18.84 12.84 -5.54
N ARG A 290 19.46 13.72 -6.33
CA ARG A 290 18.91 14.22 -7.59
C ARG A 290 18.81 13.10 -8.63
N THR A 291 19.87 12.33 -8.80
CA THR A 291 19.89 11.19 -9.75
C THR A 291 18.82 10.16 -9.42
N LEU A 292 18.70 9.73 -8.14
CA LEU A 292 17.64 8.81 -7.72
C LEU A 292 16.25 9.35 -8.03
N THR A 293 16.02 10.65 -7.86
CA THR A 293 14.74 11.29 -8.11
C THR A 293 14.40 11.36 -9.60
N GLU A 294 15.33 11.87 -10.40
CA GLU A 294 15.08 12.14 -11.83
C GLU A 294 15.06 10.85 -12.66
N VAL A 295 16.07 10.02 -12.51
CA VAL A 295 16.15 8.73 -13.23
C VAL A 295 15.09 7.76 -12.73
N GLY A 296 14.83 7.76 -11.42
CA GLY A 296 13.77 6.96 -10.81
C GLY A 296 12.36 7.48 -11.10
N HIS A 297 12.19 8.68 -11.68
CA HIS A 297 10.88 9.33 -11.86
C HIS A 297 10.08 9.38 -10.54
N GLU A 298 10.75 9.80 -9.44
CA GLU A 298 10.16 9.74 -8.11
C GLU A 298 9.23 10.92 -7.82
N TYR A 299 8.10 10.92 -8.53
CA TYR A 299 7.01 11.88 -8.38
C TYR A 299 5.70 11.14 -8.10
N GLY A 300 4.86 11.72 -7.25
CA GLY A 300 3.55 11.12 -6.90
C GLY A 300 2.61 11.13 -8.10
N VAL A 301 2.05 9.98 -8.46
CA VAL A 301 1.15 9.82 -9.62
C VAL A 301 -0.07 10.75 -9.51
N THR A 302 -0.63 10.90 -8.31
CA THR A 302 -1.86 11.67 -8.07
C THR A 302 -1.58 13.15 -7.83
N THR A 303 -0.48 13.48 -7.15
CA THR A 303 -0.20 14.85 -6.68
C THR A 303 0.92 15.54 -7.44
N GLY A 304 1.68 14.82 -8.27
CA GLY A 304 2.90 15.31 -8.89
C GLY A 304 4.02 15.68 -7.89
N ARG A 305 3.80 15.46 -6.60
CA ARG A 305 4.72 15.84 -5.54
C ARG A 305 5.97 14.97 -5.58
N ARG A 306 7.15 15.61 -5.52
CA ARG A 306 8.43 14.92 -5.44
C ARG A 306 8.50 14.03 -4.19
N ARG A 307 8.97 12.80 -4.37
CA ARG A 307 9.29 11.90 -3.27
C ARG A 307 10.67 12.22 -2.70
N ARG A 308 10.82 12.06 -1.41
CA ARG A 308 12.11 12.05 -0.73
C ARG A 308 12.80 10.75 -1.08
N CYS A 309 14.08 10.81 -1.49
CA CYS A 309 14.87 9.64 -1.90
C CYS A 309 16.05 9.44 -0.97
N GLY A 310 16.52 8.20 -0.85
CA GLY A 310 17.69 7.85 -0.04
C GLY A 310 18.27 6.50 -0.42
N TRP A 311 19.47 6.22 0.05
CA TRP A 311 20.14 4.94 -0.17
C TRP A 311 19.37 3.79 0.46
N PHE A 312 19.58 2.57 -0.04
CA PHE A 312 18.94 1.36 0.48
C PHE A 312 19.22 1.19 1.98
N ASP A 313 18.18 0.86 2.73
CA ASP A 313 18.21 0.73 4.18
C ASP A 313 18.03 -0.74 4.60
N GLY A 314 19.14 -1.39 4.90
CA GLY A 314 19.16 -2.78 5.32
C GLY A 314 18.63 -3.00 6.73
N VAL A 315 18.62 -1.98 7.59
CA VAL A 315 17.99 -2.07 8.91
C VAL A 315 16.49 -2.20 8.76
N ILE A 316 15.90 -1.39 7.87
CA ILE A 316 14.47 -1.46 7.51
C ILE A 316 14.14 -2.77 6.80
N ALA A 317 15.02 -3.25 5.89
CA ALA A 317 14.81 -4.51 5.19
C ALA A 317 14.70 -5.69 6.17
N ARG A 318 15.64 -5.80 7.14
CA ARG A 318 15.59 -6.81 8.20
C ARG A 318 14.34 -6.68 9.07
N TYR A 319 13.98 -5.44 9.42
CA TYR A 319 12.79 -5.17 10.22
C TYR A 319 11.53 -5.65 9.50
N ALA A 320 11.36 -5.27 8.23
CA ALA A 320 10.20 -5.64 7.43
C ALA A 320 10.12 -7.16 7.23
N THR A 321 11.25 -7.83 6.97
CA THR A 321 11.31 -9.30 6.87
C THR A 321 10.79 -9.96 8.15
N ARG A 322 11.26 -9.50 9.32
CA ARG A 322 10.86 -10.06 10.61
C ARG A 322 9.39 -9.82 10.92
N VAL A 323 8.90 -8.59 10.74
CA VAL A 323 7.53 -8.21 11.10
C VAL A 323 6.49 -8.91 10.23
N ASN A 324 6.80 -9.07 8.94
CA ASN A 324 5.88 -9.70 8.01
C ASN A 324 6.07 -11.22 7.89
N GLY A 325 7.21 -11.76 8.33
CA GLY A 325 7.56 -13.16 8.09
C GLY A 325 7.75 -13.42 6.59
N LEU A 326 8.51 -12.56 5.90
CA LEU A 326 8.70 -12.67 4.46
C LEU A 326 9.29 -14.03 4.08
N THR A 327 8.71 -14.63 3.05
CA THR A 327 9.24 -15.85 2.40
C THR A 327 10.04 -15.51 1.16
N ASP A 328 9.69 -14.41 0.50
CA ASP A 328 10.24 -13.98 -0.77
C ASP A 328 10.32 -12.44 -0.85
N ILE A 329 11.26 -11.92 -1.63
CA ILE A 329 11.39 -10.50 -1.95
C ILE A 329 11.27 -10.30 -3.46
N ALA A 330 10.53 -9.29 -3.88
CA ALA A 330 10.62 -8.70 -5.21
C ALA A 330 11.39 -7.38 -5.10
N LEU A 331 12.61 -7.37 -5.61
CA LEU A 331 13.48 -6.19 -5.63
C LEU A 331 13.19 -5.38 -6.89
N THR A 332 12.74 -4.14 -6.73
CA THR A 332 12.31 -3.28 -7.82
C THR A 332 13.27 -2.11 -8.05
N LYS A 333 13.20 -1.51 -9.25
CA LYS A 333 13.97 -0.30 -9.57
C LYS A 333 15.50 -0.49 -9.52
N LEU A 334 15.99 -1.69 -9.82
CA LEU A 334 17.43 -1.96 -9.86
C LEU A 334 18.13 -1.16 -10.97
N ASP A 335 17.43 -0.94 -12.08
CA ASP A 335 17.85 -0.13 -13.23
C ASP A 335 18.30 1.28 -12.86
N VAL A 336 17.65 1.91 -11.90
CA VAL A 336 17.98 3.28 -11.45
C VAL A 336 19.37 3.37 -10.85
N LEU A 337 19.87 2.29 -10.25
CA LEU A 337 21.20 2.24 -9.67
C LEU A 337 22.33 2.11 -10.72
N SER A 338 22.00 1.90 -11.98
CA SER A 338 22.98 1.85 -13.09
C SER A 338 23.75 3.17 -13.29
N GLU A 339 23.26 4.28 -12.71
CA GLU A 339 23.89 5.59 -12.81
C GLU A 339 25.08 5.79 -11.86
N PHE A 340 25.31 4.86 -10.92
CA PHE A 340 26.29 5.05 -9.85
C PHE A 340 27.56 4.20 -10.07
N ASP A 341 28.72 4.78 -9.75
CA ASP A 341 30.01 4.07 -9.66
C ASP A 341 30.12 3.31 -8.34
N THR A 342 29.54 3.89 -7.29
CA THR A 342 29.51 3.33 -5.94
C THR A 342 28.08 3.43 -5.39
N ILE A 343 27.59 2.34 -4.84
CA ILE A 343 26.25 2.25 -4.23
C ILE A 343 26.43 2.07 -2.73
N LYS A 344 25.75 2.91 -1.94
CA LYS A 344 25.81 2.83 -0.48
C LYS A 344 24.61 2.07 0.05
N VAL A 345 24.86 1.18 1.00
CA VAL A 345 23.84 0.39 1.70
C VAL A 345 23.95 0.64 3.20
N CYS A 346 22.89 1.10 3.83
CA CYS A 346 22.85 1.31 5.26
C CYS A 346 22.74 -0.05 5.98
N VAL A 347 23.73 -0.36 6.84
CA VAL A 347 23.80 -1.63 7.57
C VAL A 347 23.48 -1.50 9.05
N ALA A 348 23.58 -0.28 9.58
CA ALA A 348 23.30 0.06 10.98
C ALA A 348 22.99 1.55 11.10
N TYR A 349 22.47 1.97 12.26
CA TYR A 349 22.37 3.37 12.65
C TYR A 349 23.27 3.67 13.83
N ASP A 350 23.84 4.86 13.86
CA ASP A 350 24.39 5.47 15.08
C ASP A 350 23.33 6.44 15.63
N CYS A 351 22.92 6.22 16.86
CA CYS A 351 21.99 7.11 17.57
C CYS A 351 22.64 7.51 18.89
N ASP A 352 23.09 8.76 18.99
CA ASP A 352 23.71 9.32 20.20
C ASP A 352 24.92 8.47 20.71
N GLY A 353 25.72 7.91 19.80
CA GLY A 353 26.88 7.05 20.09
C GLY A 353 26.55 5.57 20.37
N VAL A 354 25.29 5.18 20.24
CA VAL A 354 24.87 3.78 20.33
C VAL A 354 24.58 3.24 18.93
N ARG A 355 25.23 2.11 18.59
CA ARG A 355 25.05 1.45 17.31
C ARG A 355 23.85 0.51 17.34
N TYR A 356 22.87 0.73 16.43
CA TYR A 356 21.68 -0.09 16.27
C TYR A 356 21.74 -0.86 14.94
N THR A 357 21.54 -2.17 15.00
CA THR A 357 21.34 -3.03 13.82
C THR A 357 19.85 -3.37 13.60
N SER A 358 18.98 -2.83 14.44
CA SER A 358 17.53 -2.89 14.35
C SER A 358 16.95 -1.49 14.48
N VAL A 359 15.69 -1.31 14.08
CA VAL A 359 14.98 -0.02 14.26
C VAL A 359 14.92 0.30 15.75
N PRO A 360 15.37 1.51 16.18
CA PRO A 360 15.24 1.96 17.56
C PRO A 360 13.77 2.01 18.01
N GLU A 361 13.49 1.55 19.22
CA GLU A 361 12.13 1.57 19.78
C GLU A 361 11.55 2.99 19.90
N HIS A 362 12.40 3.94 20.28
CA HIS A 362 11.99 5.33 20.43
C HIS A 362 12.01 6.08 19.10
N THR A 363 10.86 6.57 18.66
CA THR A 363 10.72 7.39 17.44
C THR A 363 11.67 8.59 17.44
N ALA A 364 11.89 9.22 18.61
CA ALA A 364 12.83 10.33 18.72
C ALA A 364 14.29 9.93 18.51
N ALA A 365 14.68 8.71 18.89
CA ALA A 365 16.02 8.17 18.59
C ALA A 365 16.12 7.85 17.08
N PHE A 366 15.10 7.23 16.53
CA PHE A 366 15.03 6.94 15.09
C PHE A 366 15.10 8.22 14.23
N ALA A 367 14.48 9.31 14.68
CA ALA A 367 14.53 10.60 13.98
C ALA A 367 15.92 11.25 13.98
N ARG A 368 16.82 10.86 14.92
CA ARG A 368 18.21 11.32 15.00
C ARG A 368 19.21 10.28 14.51
N ALA A 369 18.73 9.17 13.98
CA ALA A 369 19.57 8.09 13.49
C ALA A 369 20.46 8.55 12.34
N VAL A 370 21.76 8.33 12.48
CA VAL A 370 22.75 8.56 11.43
C VAL A 370 23.08 7.22 10.78
N PRO A 371 22.90 7.07 9.46
CA PRO A 371 23.14 5.81 8.80
C PRO A 371 24.64 5.47 8.74
N VAL A 372 24.93 4.21 9.00
CA VAL A 372 26.28 3.64 8.81
C VAL A 372 26.25 2.85 7.52
N TYR A 373 27.06 3.26 6.56
CA TYR A 373 27.05 2.67 5.22
C TYR A 373 28.18 1.68 5.00
N GLU A 374 27.87 0.65 4.21
CA GLU A 374 28.83 -0.11 3.42
C GLU A 374 28.73 0.32 1.96
N GLU A 375 29.88 0.33 1.26
CA GLU A 375 29.95 0.74 -0.15
C GLU A 375 30.17 -0.49 -1.04
N LEU A 376 29.34 -0.59 -2.08
CA LEU A 376 29.38 -1.65 -3.07
C LEU A 376 29.74 -1.05 -4.44
N PRO A 377 30.44 -1.79 -5.33
CA PRO A 377 30.65 -1.34 -6.70
C PRO A 377 29.32 -1.19 -7.45
N GLY A 378 29.17 -0.09 -8.18
CA GLY A 378 28.12 0.06 -9.17
C GLY A 378 28.47 -0.66 -10.48
N TRP A 379 27.54 -0.69 -11.41
CA TRP A 379 27.73 -1.41 -12.69
C TRP A 379 27.74 -0.49 -13.93
N LYS A 380 27.31 0.75 -13.82
CA LYS A 380 27.40 1.79 -14.86
C LYS A 380 27.06 1.34 -16.28
N CYS A 381 26.07 0.48 -16.42
CA CYS A 381 25.57 0.07 -17.71
C CYS A 381 24.07 -0.22 -17.65
N ASP A 382 23.40 -0.11 -18.80
CA ASP A 382 21.99 -0.42 -18.94
C ASP A 382 21.75 -1.92 -18.72
N ILE A 383 20.85 -2.24 -17.79
CA ILE A 383 20.41 -3.60 -17.47
C ILE A 383 18.96 -3.89 -17.89
N THR A 384 18.29 -2.92 -18.51
CA THR A 384 16.85 -3.04 -18.88
C THR A 384 16.59 -4.14 -19.90
N GLY A 385 17.63 -4.55 -20.63
CA GLY A 385 17.60 -5.66 -21.60
C GLY A 385 17.79 -7.05 -20.99
N CYS A 386 18.26 -7.16 -19.73
CA CYS A 386 18.49 -8.46 -19.09
C CYS A 386 17.16 -9.18 -18.80
N ARG A 387 17.15 -10.50 -19.03
CA ARG A 387 15.97 -11.36 -18.82
C ARG A 387 16.27 -12.53 -17.88
N THR A 388 17.53 -12.84 -17.65
CA THR A 388 17.98 -13.83 -16.67
C THR A 388 18.92 -13.18 -15.66
N PHE A 389 19.10 -13.80 -14.51
CA PHE A 389 19.97 -13.28 -13.44
C PHE A 389 21.43 -13.27 -13.88
N GLU A 390 21.84 -14.25 -14.67
CA GLU A 390 23.20 -14.42 -15.20
C GLU A 390 23.58 -13.39 -16.25
N GLU A 391 22.58 -12.76 -16.91
CA GLU A 391 22.82 -11.66 -17.85
C GLU A 391 23.13 -10.34 -17.15
N LEU A 392 22.81 -10.20 -15.86
CA LEU A 392 23.18 -9.02 -15.08
C LEU A 392 24.70 -8.91 -14.95
N PRO A 393 25.26 -7.68 -14.96
CA PRO A 393 26.65 -7.47 -14.58
C PRO A 393 26.96 -8.04 -13.19
N GLN A 394 28.16 -8.57 -12.99
CA GLN A 394 28.54 -9.20 -11.72
C GLN A 394 28.25 -8.31 -10.52
N ALA A 395 28.56 -7.00 -10.59
CA ALA A 395 28.27 -6.06 -9.51
C ALA A 395 26.77 -5.95 -9.17
N ALA A 396 25.88 -6.07 -10.17
CA ALA A 396 24.44 -6.08 -9.95
C ALA A 396 23.97 -7.40 -9.31
N GLN A 397 24.55 -8.55 -9.74
CA GLN A 397 24.30 -9.85 -9.11
C GLN A 397 24.77 -9.83 -7.64
N ASP A 398 25.96 -9.29 -7.38
CA ASP A 398 26.53 -9.16 -6.04
C ASP A 398 25.64 -8.26 -5.15
N TYR A 399 25.12 -7.15 -5.70
CA TYR A 399 24.20 -6.27 -5.00
C TYR A 399 22.91 -7.00 -4.60
N VAL A 400 22.27 -7.73 -5.52
CA VAL A 400 21.06 -8.51 -5.23
C VAL A 400 21.34 -9.55 -4.14
N THR A 401 22.43 -10.28 -4.25
CA THR A 401 22.86 -11.28 -3.25
C THR A 401 23.18 -10.64 -1.90
N TYR A 402 23.78 -9.45 -1.91
CA TYR A 402 24.02 -8.69 -0.69
C TYR A 402 22.71 -8.29 0.01
N VAL A 403 21.71 -7.81 -0.76
CA VAL A 403 20.38 -7.48 -0.24
C VAL A 403 19.70 -8.72 0.35
N GLU A 404 19.76 -9.89 -0.32
CA GLU A 404 19.24 -11.17 0.20
C GLU A 404 19.82 -11.50 1.57
N ASN A 405 21.15 -11.47 1.68
CA ASN A 405 21.84 -11.78 2.92
C ASN A 405 21.54 -10.77 4.03
N LEU A 406 21.48 -9.49 3.68
CA LEU A 406 21.21 -8.41 4.63
C LEU A 406 19.77 -8.44 5.14
N ALA A 407 18.80 -8.71 4.27
CA ALA A 407 17.39 -8.83 4.62
C ALA A 407 17.07 -10.16 5.31
N GLY A 408 17.88 -11.20 5.09
CA GLY A 408 17.65 -12.57 5.57
C GLY A 408 16.48 -13.25 4.86
N CYS A 409 16.24 -12.91 3.58
CA CYS A 409 15.14 -13.45 2.78
C CYS A 409 15.55 -13.46 1.31
N LYS A 410 15.20 -14.53 0.56
CA LYS A 410 15.56 -14.66 -0.85
C LYS A 410 14.88 -13.63 -1.74
N VAL A 411 15.58 -13.17 -2.78
CA VAL A 411 15.03 -12.32 -3.83
C VAL A 411 14.57 -13.19 -4.98
N SER A 412 13.26 -13.36 -5.13
CA SER A 412 12.64 -14.21 -6.17
C SER A 412 12.32 -13.44 -7.44
N PHE A 413 12.22 -12.11 -7.36
CA PHE A 413 12.00 -11.22 -8.51
C PHE A 413 12.97 -10.06 -8.51
N VAL A 414 13.55 -9.74 -9.66
CA VAL A 414 14.43 -8.58 -9.85
C VAL A 414 13.89 -7.74 -11.01
N ALA A 415 13.34 -6.56 -10.71
CA ALA A 415 12.83 -5.65 -11.73
C ALA A 415 13.97 -4.72 -12.23
N VAL A 416 14.25 -4.81 -13.51
CA VAL A 416 15.33 -4.12 -14.23
C VAL A 416 14.81 -3.00 -15.14
N GLY A 417 13.56 -2.60 -14.99
CA GLY A 417 12.92 -1.52 -15.74
C GLY A 417 11.44 -1.39 -15.41
N PRO A 418 10.71 -0.45 -16.01
CA PRO A 418 9.30 -0.18 -15.68
C PRO A 418 8.32 -1.23 -16.20
N ASP A 419 8.61 -1.89 -17.33
CA ASP A 419 7.68 -2.79 -18.00
C ASP A 419 7.58 -4.15 -17.31
N ARG A 420 6.44 -4.84 -17.48
CA ARG A 420 6.19 -6.18 -16.93
C ARG A 420 7.30 -7.17 -17.33
N GLU A 421 7.68 -7.18 -18.60
CA GLU A 421 8.71 -8.07 -19.16
C GLU A 421 10.12 -7.76 -18.64
N GLN A 422 10.33 -6.58 -18.06
CA GLN A 422 11.58 -6.16 -17.44
C GLN A 422 11.63 -6.60 -15.97
N THR A 423 11.23 -7.86 -15.72
CA THR A 423 11.31 -8.49 -14.41
C THR A 423 11.89 -9.89 -14.56
N ILE A 424 13.06 -10.08 -13.99
CA ILE A 424 13.72 -11.38 -13.91
C ILE A 424 13.08 -12.19 -12.78
N VAL A 425 12.59 -13.38 -13.12
CA VAL A 425 12.05 -14.34 -12.15
C VAL A 425 13.15 -15.36 -11.83
N ARG A 426 13.49 -15.51 -10.54
CA ARG A 426 14.48 -16.48 -10.07
C ARG A 426 13.76 -17.71 -9.53
N ASP A 427 13.61 -17.88 -8.25
CA ASP A 427 13.06 -19.09 -7.62
C ASP A 427 11.59 -18.90 -7.17
N TRP A 428 10.74 -18.44 -8.08
CA TRP A 428 9.30 -18.36 -7.84
C TRP A 428 8.63 -19.67 -8.30
N ASN A 429 8.72 -20.72 -7.44
CA ASN A 429 7.98 -21.96 -7.66
C ASN A 429 6.71 -21.91 -6.81
N LYS A 430 5.57 -22.17 -7.46
CA LYS A 430 4.28 -22.36 -6.80
C LYS A 430 4.26 -23.63 -5.94
#